data_698a1a29034c80409561fe3a19dc68d5
#
_entry.id   698a1a29034c80409561fe3a19dc68d5
#
_cell.length_a   1.000
_cell.length_b   1.000
_cell.length_c   1.000
_cell.angle_alpha   90.00
_cell.angle_beta   90.00
_cell.angle_gamma   90.00
#
_symmetry.space_group_name_H-M   'P 1'
#
loop_
_entity.id
_entity.type
_entity.pdbx_description
1 polymer ?
#
loop_
_entity_poly.entity_id
_entity_poly.type
_entity_poly.pdbx_seq_one_letter_code
_entity_poly.pdbx_strand_id
1 'polypeptide(L)'
;MNNQTSTPQNSRSNLPGWDLKDLYSGIDDPQIKKDLEEYRRLNQKLADNYKGKIADILPADFYEALQIEEQSSIIGSKLGVYAYLNMVTQMKNTEALAFYQNIDEKMTEYSKPSIFFTLEINKLSEPQFAKLAADEKVAYYKPFLERVRRFQAHELPEEQEAIFLDKSVTSGGAWRRLYDEQSAALVYTVDGKEYNDAEISKLLQDKDPLVREKAGKELN
;
A
#
# COMPACT_ATOMS: atom_id res chain seq x y z
N MET A 1 -5.85 -37.57 41.21
CA MET A 1 -6.86 -36.60 40.78
C MET A 1 -6.14 -35.63 39.83
N ASN A 2 -6.28 -35.88 38.52
CA ASN A 2 -5.61 -35.08 37.48
C ASN A 2 -6.49 -33.87 37.17
N ASN A 3 -6.06 -32.69 37.60
CA ASN A 3 -6.65 -31.44 37.15
C ASN A 3 -6.03 -31.09 35.76
N GLN A 4 -6.72 -31.46 34.70
CA GLN A 4 -6.48 -30.91 33.40
C GLN A 4 -7.06 -29.49 33.37
N THR A 5 -6.20 -28.49 33.48
CA THR A 5 -6.53 -27.12 33.14
C THR A 5 -6.74 -27.05 31.62
N SER A 6 -8.01 -27.06 31.22
CA SER A 6 -8.40 -26.80 29.84
C SER A 6 -8.10 -25.33 29.50
N THR A 7 -7.06 -25.14 28.72
CA THR A 7 -6.80 -23.86 28.03
C THR A 7 -8.08 -23.48 27.27
N PRO A 8 -8.57 -22.21 27.35
CA PRO A 8 -9.76 -21.81 26.60
C PRO A 8 -9.46 -21.94 25.11
N GLN A 9 -10.14 -22.86 24.44
CA GLN A 9 -10.11 -22.98 22.99
C GLN A 9 -10.59 -21.64 22.37
N ASN A 10 -9.70 -21.03 21.62
CA ASN A 10 -9.85 -19.76 20.95
C ASN A 10 -11.10 -19.78 20.06
N SER A 11 -12.14 -19.00 20.40
CA SER A 11 -13.37 -18.83 19.63
C SER A 11 -13.17 -18.20 18.25
N ARG A 12 -11.92 -17.95 17.86
CA ARG A 12 -11.50 -17.36 16.56
C ARG A 12 -11.47 -18.37 15.42
N SER A 13 -11.60 -19.68 15.68
CA SER A 13 -11.52 -20.74 14.66
C SER A 13 -12.66 -20.72 13.63
N ASN A 14 -13.70 -19.91 13.81
CA ASN A 14 -14.84 -19.78 12.91
C ASN A 14 -14.98 -18.43 12.20
N LEU A 15 -14.00 -17.53 12.32
CA LEU A 15 -14.03 -16.28 11.57
C LEU A 15 -13.63 -16.55 10.12
N PRO A 16 -14.28 -15.89 9.13
CA PRO A 16 -13.88 -16.00 7.74
C PRO A 16 -12.45 -15.45 7.57
N GLY A 17 -11.60 -16.21 6.88
CA GLY A 17 -10.24 -15.80 6.51
C GLY A 17 -10.21 -15.22 5.10
N TRP A 18 -9.27 -14.34 4.84
CA TRP A 18 -8.99 -13.86 3.49
C TRP A 18 -8.26 -14.95 2.70
N ASP A 19 -8.79 -15.28 1.52
CA ASP A 19 -8.06 -16.08 0.54
C ASP A 19 -7.39 -15.15 -0.47
N LEU A 20 -6.06 -15.09 -0.43
CA LEU A 20 -5.25 -14.21 -1.27
C LEU A 20 -4.66 -14.92 -2.51
N LYS A 21 -5.06 -16.18 -2.75
CA LYS A 21 -4.50 -17.01 -3.83
C LYS A 21 -4.79 -16.48 -5.23
N ASP A 22 -5.82 -15.66 -5.40
CA ASP A 22 -6.09 -14.96 -6.66
C ASP A 22 -4.99 -13.95 -7.02
N LEU A 23 -4.21 -13.49 -6.01
CA LEU A 23 -3.06 -12.63 -6.22
C LEU A 23 -1.78 -13.45 -6.36
N TYR A 24 -1.41 -14.18 -5.29
CA TYR A 24 -0.25 -15.08 -5.26
C TYR A 24 -0.52 -16.27 -4.33
N SER A 25 0.09 -17.41 -4.64
CA SER A 25 -0.12 -18.66 -3.90
C SER A 25 0.52 -18.66 -2.49
N GLY A 26 1.47 -17.76 -2.23
CA GLY A 26 2.19 -17.60 -0.97
C GLY A 26 3.30 -16.58 -1.10
N ILE A 27 3.99 -16.27 0.00
CA ILE A 27 5.12 -15.31 -0.02
C ILE A 27 6.32 -15.82 -0.84
N ASP A 28 6.41 -17.13 -1.05
CA ASP A 28 7.45 -17.79 -1.85
C ASP A 28 7.02 -18.02 -3.30
N ASP A 29 5.87 -17.47 -3.73
CA ASP A 29 5.41 -17.62 -5.11
C ASP A 29 6.44 -17.04 -6.08
N PRO A 30 6.99 -17.85 -7.02
CA PRO A 30 7.99 -17.38 -7.96
C PRO A 30 7.49 -16.27 -8.89
N GLN A 31 6.18 -16.07 -9.00
CA GLN A 31 5.59 -14.98 -9.77
C GLN A 31 5.86 -13.62 -9.12
N ILE A 32 5.98 -13.53 -7.79
CA ILE A 32 6.35 -12.29 -7.07
C ILE A 32 7.68 -11.74 -7.59
N LYS A 33 8.69 -12.61 -7.73
CA LYS A 33 9.99 -12.19 -8.24
C LYS A 33 9.90 -11.71 -9.69
N LYS A 34 9.13 -12.39 -10.53
CA LYS A 34 8.94 -11.98 -11.95
C LYS A 34 8.21 -10.64 -12.03
N ASP A 35 7.17 -10.46 -11.23
CA ASP A 35 6.39 -9.23 -11.20
C ASP A 35 7.23 -8.04 -10.67
N LEU A 36 8.09 -8.24 -9.67
CA LEU A 36 9.05 -7.23 -9.21
C LEU A 36 10.05 -6.81 -10.30
N GLU A 37 10.63 -7.78 -11.02
CA GLU A 37 11.55 -7.49 -12.12
C GLU A 37 10.84 -6.79 -13.28
N GLU A 38 9.62 -7.19 -13.62
CA GLU A 38 8.83 -6.54 -14.65
C GLU A 38 8.43 -5.10 -14.22
N TYR A 39 8.04 -4.90 -12.97
CA TYR A 39 7.78 -3.58 -12.40
C TYR A 39 9.01 -2.67 -12.53
N ARG A 40 10.19 -3.16 -12.14
CA ARG A 40 11.45 -2.44 -12.32
C ARG A 40 11.73 -2.09 -13.78
N ARG A 41 11.58 -3.08 -14.67
CA ARG A 41 11.82 -2.94 -16.10
C ARG A 41 10.90 -1.89 -16.74
N LEU A 42 9.62 -1.89 -16.38
CA LEU A 42 8.64 -0.93 -16.92
C LEU A 42 8.94 0.50 -16.47
N ASN A 43 9.22 0.72 -15.19
CA ASN A 43 9.59 2.05 -14.67
C ASN A 43 10.88 2.57 -15.32
N GLN A 44 11.89 1.71 -15.50
CA GLN A 44 13.12 2.09 -16.19
C GLN A 44 12.85 2.37 -17.68
N LYS A 45 12.07 1.54 -18.36
CA LYS A 45 11.69 1.75 -19.77
C LYS A 45 10.96 3.08 -19.97
N LEU A 46 10.07 3.43 -19.05
CA LEU A 46 9.36 4.71 -19.08
C LEU A 46 10.35 5.88 -19.02
N ALA A 47 11.33 5.81 -18.11
CA ALA A 47 12.35 6.83 -17.96
C ALA A 47 13.27 6.92 -19.20
N ASP A 48 13.81 5.80 -19.67
CA ASP A 48 14.75 5.76 -20.79
C ASP A 48 14.14 6.33 -22.10
N ASN A 49 12.85 6.04 -22.31
CA ASN A 49 12.19 6.44 -23.55
C ASN A 49 11.64 7.88 -23.51
N TYR A 50 11.11 8.34 -22.35
CA TYR A 50 10.23 9.51 -22.31
C TYR A 50 10.67 10.62 -21.35
N LYS A 51 11.62 10.40 -20.46
CA LYS A 51 12.08 11.45 -19.52
C LYS A 51 12.65 12.65 -20.27
N GLY A 52 12.17 13.84 -19.94
CA GLY A 52 12.54 15.09 -20.59
C GLY A 52 11.88 15.35 -21.95
N LYS A 53 10.93 14.49 -22.37
CA LYS A 53 10.34 14.55 -23.72
C LYS A 53 8.84 14.81 -23.72
N ILE A 54 8.17 14.82 -22.57
CA ILE A 54 6.70 14.90 -22.48
C ILE A 54 6.17 16.24 -23.03
N ALA A 55 6.93 17.32 -22.94
CA ALA A 55 6.52 18.63 -23.45
C ALA A 55 6.28 18.66 -24.97
N ASP A 56 7.06 17.87 -25.74
CA ASP A 56 7.02 17.84 -27.20
C ASP A 56 6.58 16.48 -27.76
N ILE A 57 6.01 15.62 -26.91
CA ILE A 57 5.64 14.24 -27.26
C ILE A 57 4.48 14.22 -28.27
N LEU A 58 4.53 13.29 -29.20
CA LEU A 58 3.41 13.02 -30.09
C LEU A 58 2.32 12.22 -29.35
N PRO A 59 1.03 12.39 -29.71
CA PRO A 59 -0.06 11.66 -29.07
C PRO A 59 0.12 10.14 -29.08
N ALA A 60 0.65 9.56 -30.16
CA ALA A 60 0.89 8.13 -30.25
C ALA A 60 1.94 7.65 -29.25
N ASP A 61 3.06 8.37 -29.12
CA ASP A 61 4.13 8.04 -28.17
C ASP A 61 3.67 8.28 -26.72
N PHE A 62 2.86 9.31 -26.50
CA PHE A 62 2.25 9.58 -25.20
C PHE A 62 1.29 8.46 -24.78
N TYR A 63 0.51 7.94 -25.71
CA TYR A 63 -0.35 6.78 -25.46
C TYR A 63 0.47 5.56 -25.06
N GLU A 64 1.60 5.27 -25.73
CA GLU A 64 2.50 4.17 -25.35
C GLU A 64 3.09 4.39 -23.94
N ALA A 65 3.47 5.61 -23.61
CA ALA A 65 3.94 5.94 -22.27
C ALA A 65 2.88 5.69 -21.20
N LEU A 66 1.63 6.08 -21.47
CA LEU A 66 0.48 5.81 -20.58
C LEU A 66 0.22 4.32 -20.40
N GLN A 67 0.36 3.52 -21.47
CA GLN A 67 0.22 2.06 -21.37
C GLN A 67 1.32 1.42 -20.51
N ILE A 68 2.56 1.91 -20.61
CA ILE A 68 3.66 1.43 -19.75
C ILE A 68 3.38 1.77 -18.29
N GLU A 69 2.95 3.00 -18.01
CA GLU A 69 2.56 3.43 -16.66
C GLU A 69 1.40 2.61 -16.10
N GLU A 70 0.36 2.36 -16.90
CA GLU A 70 -0.77 1.52 -16.51
C GLU A 70 -0.33 0.10 -16.15
N GLN A 71 0.49 -0.54 -16.99
CA GLN A 71 1.01 -1.88 -16.73
C GLN A 71 1.85 -1.93 -15.46
N SER A 72 2.74 -0.94 -15.28
CA SER A 72 3.55 -0.79 -14.07
C SER A 72 2.65 -0.63 -12.84
N SER A 73 1.65 0.23 -12.91
CA SER A 73 0.69 0.49 -11.82
C SER A 73 -0.14 -0.74 -11.45
N ILE A 74 -0.57 -1.56 -12.43
CA ILE A 74 -1.29 -2.81 -12.20
C ILE A 74 -0.41 -3.80 -11.43
N ILE A 75 0.82 -4.02 -11.90
CA ILE A 75 1.76 -4.94 -11.26
C ILE A 75 2.13 -4.45 -9.85
N GLY A 76 2.46 -3.17 -9.71
CA GLY A 76 2.78 -2.56 -8.42
C GLY A 76 1.62 -2.66 -7.44
N SER A 77 0.39 -2.40 -7.89
CA SER A 77 -0.80 -2.54 -7.05
C SER A 77 -1.01 -3.98 -6.59
N LYS A 78 -0.84 -4.96 -7.48
CA LYS A 78 -0.96 -6.38 -7.13
C LYS A 78 0.06 -6.80 -6.07
N LEU A 79 1.33 -6.41 -6.24
CA LEU A 79 2.41 -6.68 -5.28
C LEU A 79 2.14 -6.03 -3.93
N GLY A 80 1.83 -4.73 -3.93
CA GLY A 80 1.61 -3.95 -2.70
C GLY A 80 0.37 -4.41 -1.93
N VAL A 81 -0.75 -4.65 -2.61
CA VAL A 81 -1.99 -5.14 -1.99
C VAL A 81 -1.78 -6.52 -1.39
N TYR A 82 -1.14 -7.45 -2.11
CA TYR A 82 -0.85 -8.77 -1.58
C TYR A 82 0.03 -8.70 -0.32
N ALA A 83 1.15 -7.97 -0.39
CA ALA A 83 2.07 -7.85 0.72
C ALA A 83 1.39 -7.23 1.95
N TYR A 84 0.59 -6.17 1.76
CA TYR A 84 -0.17 -5.51 2.82
C TYR A 84 -1.22 -6.44 3.45
N LEU A 85 -2.07 -7.07 2.64
CA LEU A 85 -3.13 -7.96 3.14
C LEU A 85 -2.55 -9.19 3.84
N ASN A 86 -1.44 -9.76 3.32
CA ASN A 86 -0.73 -10.85 3.99
C ASN A 86 -0.21 -10.42 5.37
N MET A 87 0.35 -9.22 5.49
CA MET A 87 0.84 -8.67 6.75
C MET A 87 -0.31 -8.43 7.74
N VAL A 88 -1.36 -7.70 7.38
CA VAL A 88 -2.43 -7.31 8.32
C VAL A 88 -3.27 -8.49 8.82
N THR A 89 -3.31 -9.59 8.06
CA THR A 89 -3.94 -10.82 8.50
C THR A 89 -3.07 -11.64 9.46
N GLN A 90 -1.78 -11.31 9.57
CA GLN A 90 -0.78 -12.06 10.35
C GLN A 90 0.17 -11.14 11.14
N MET A 91 -0.35 -10.09 11.78
CA MET A 91 0.45 -9.02 12.45
C MET A 91 1.50 -9.53 13.46
N LYS A 92 1.33 -10.74 14.01
CA LYS A 92 2.31 -11.38 14.93
C LYS A 92 3.32 -12.29 14.23
N ASN A 93 3.20 -12.45 12.91
CA ASN A 93 4.11 -13.26 12.11
C ASN A 93 5.25 -12.39 11.58
N THR A 94 6.44 -12.57 12.14
CA THR A 94 7.64 -11.80 11.76
C THR A 94 8.06 -11.99 10.30
N GLU A 95 7.77 -13.15 9.71
CA GLU A 95 8.05 -13.42 8.30
C GLU A 95 7.13 -12.61 7.38
N ALA A 96 5.83 -12.51 7.72
CA ALA A 96 4.88 -11.69 6.97
C ALA A 96 5.23 -10.19 7.06
N LEU A 97 5.66 -9.72 8.22
CA LEU A 97 6.14 -8.35 8.42
C LEU A 97 7.39 -8.06 7.59
N ALA A 98 8.38 -8.95 7.65
CA ALA A 98 9.62 -8.82 6.87
C ALA A 98 9.36 -8.88 5.36
N PHE A 99 8.46 -9.74 4.91
CA PHE A 99 8.04 -9.81 3.52
C PHE A 99 7.43 -8.49 3.04
N TYR A 100 6.46 -7.94 3.79
CA TYR A 100 5.85 -6.65 3.48
C TYR A 100 6.89 -5.54 3.36
N GLN A 101 7.80 -5.43 4.33
CA GLN A 101 8.85 -4.42 4.32
C GLN A 101 9.77 -4.57 3.10
N ASN A 102 10.17 -5.80 2.74
CA ASN A 102 11.01 -6.05 1.58
C ASN A 102 10.33 -5.64 0.26
N ILE A 103 9.01 -5.90 0.11
CA ILE A 103 8.24 -5.50 -1.07
C ILE A 103 8.15 -3.96 -1.12
N ASP A 104 7.82 -3.30 -0.01
CA ASP A 104 7.69 -1.85 0.09
C ASP A 104 8.99 -1.12 -0.28
N GLU A 105 10.13 -1.58 0.25
CA GLU A 105 11.46 -1.05 -0.06
C GLU A 105 11.81 -1.20 -1.55
N LYS A 106 11.60 -2.40 -2.12
CA LYS A 106 11.86 -2.65 -3.54
C LYS A 106 10.95 -1.86 -4.45
N MET A 107 9.68 -1.77 -4.15
CA MET A 107 8.74 -0.99 -4.95
C MET A 107 9.10 0.50 -4.91
N THR A 108 9.48 1.01 -3.75
CA THR A 108 9.96 2.39 -3.59
C THR A 108 11.20 2.63 -4.45
N GLU A 109 12.19 1.76 -4.39
CA GLU A 109 13.41 1.87 -5.20
C GLU A 109 13.10 1.82 -6.72
N TYR A 110 12.29 0.86 -7.13
CA TYR A 110 12.01 0.60 -8.55
C TYR A 110 11.08 1.64 -9.20
N SER A 111 10.29 2.38 -8.42
CA SER A 111 9.44 3.46 -8.91
C SER A 111 10.17 4.79 -9.11
N LYS A 112 11.35 4.99 -8.52
CA LYS A 112 12.10 6.26 -8.64
C LYS A 112 12.30 6.73 -10.07
N PRO A 113 12.69 5.87 -11.05
CA PRO A 113 12.89 6.32 -12.41
C PRO A 113 11.64 6.95 -13.05
N SER A 114 10.43 6.58 -12.62
CA SER A 114 9.17 7.06 -13.19
C SER A 114 8.57 8.30 -12.52
N ILE A 115 9.16 8.83 -11.44
CA ILE A 115 8.67 10.03 -10.73
C ILE A 115 8.47 11.20 -11.69
N PHE A 116 9.37 11.37 -12.66
CA PHE A 116 9.32 12.45 -13.65
C PHE A 116 7.99 12.51 -14.40
N PHE A 117 7.32 11.36 -14.62
CA PHE A 117 6.24 11.26 -15.58
C PHE A 117 5.03 12.13 -15.20
N THR A 118 4.57 12.05 -13.96
CA THR A 118 3.49 12.93 -13.48
C THR A 118 3.93 14.37 -13.40
N LEU A 119 5.17 14.65 -12.97
CA LEU A 119 5.73 15.99 -12.88
C LEU A 119 5.83 16.67 -14.26
N GLU A 120 6.24 15.94 -15.29
CA GLU A 120 6.31 16.49 -16.66
C GLU A 120 4.91 16.67 -17.28
N ILE A 121 3.96 15.78 -17.01
CA ILE A 121 2.55 15.98 -17.40
C ILE A 121 2.00 17.26 -16.78
N ASN A 122 2.34 17.56 -15.54
CA ASN A 122 1.89 18.75 -14.84
C ASN A 122 2.58 20.05 -15.32
N LYS A 123 3.75 19.95 -15.94
CA LYS A 123 4.43 21.08 -16.58
C LYS A 123 3.86 21.44 -17.96
N LEU A 124 3.01 20.59 -18.54
CA LEU A 124 2.37 20.91 -19.83
C LEU A 124 1.48 22.15 -19.70
N SER A 125 1.63 23.08 -20.66
CA SER A 125 0.67 24.17 -20.82
C SER A 125 -0.71 23.65 -21.19
N GLU A 126 -1.75 24.44 -20.95
CA GLU A 126 -3.13 24.05 -21.30
C GLU A 126 -3.29 23.69 -22.81
N PRO A 127 -2.69 24.43 -23.78
CA PRO A 127 -2.75 24.03 -25.17
C PRO A 127 -2.06 22.71 -25.49
N GLN A 128 -0.88 22.43 -24.87
CA GLN A 128 -0.18 21.16 -25.04
C GLN A 128 -0.99 20.00 -24.47
N PHE A 129 -1.51 20.15 -23.26
CA PHE A 129 -2.37 19.16 -22.63
C PHE A 129 -3.64 18.88 -23.44
N ALA A 130 -4.34 19.93 -23.86
CA ALA A 130 -5.55 19.81 -24.68
C ALA A 130 -5.29 19.08 -26.00
N LYS A 131 -4.15 19.35 -26.65
CA LYS A 131 -3.73 18.66 -27.88
C LYS A 131 -3.55 17.16 -27.66
N LEU A 132 -2.88 16.75 -26.57
CA LEU A 132 -2.69 15.34 -26.23
C LEU A 132 -4.01 14.67 -25.86
N ALA A 133 -4.83 15.33 -25.03
CA ALA A 133 -6.12 14.82 -24.56
C ALA A 133 -7.20 14.74 -25.67
N ALA A 134 -7.00 15.40 -26.79
CA ALA A 134 -7.89 15.33 -27.95
C ALA A 134 -7.70 14.04 -28.79
N ASP A 135 -6.58 13.33 -28.62
CA ASP A 135 -6.39 12.03 -29.26
C ASP A 135 -7.32 10.98 -28.68
N GLU A 136 -7.98 10.18 -29.54
CA GLU A 136 -9.00 9.21 -29.14
C GLU A 136 -8.46 8.16 -28.15
N LYS A 137 -7.22 7.71 -28.34
CA LYS A 137 -6.60 6.70 -27.46
C LYS A 137 -6.19 7.31 -26.12
N VAL A 138 -5.64 8.53 -26.16
CA VAL A 138 -5.26 9.26 -24.94
C VAL A 138 -6.49 9.68 -24.14
N ALA A 139 -7.62 9.98 -24.79
CA ALA A 139 -8.88 10.34 -24.15
C ALA A 139 -9.39 9.26 -23.16
N TYR A 140 -9.06 7.99 -23.37
CA TYR A 140 -9.35 6.92 -22.42
C TYR A 140 -8.71 7.19 -21.05
N TYR A 141 -7.51 7.78 -21.02
CA TYR A 141 -6.76 8.11 -19.79
C TYR A 141 -7.12 9.48 -19.18
N LYS A 142 -8.12 10.18 -19.75
CA LYS A 142 -8.51 11.51 -19.27
C LYS A 142 -8.76 11.57 -17.75
N PRO A 143 -9.49 10.62 -17.11
CA PRO A 143 -9.68 10.67 -15.65
C PRO A 143 -8.38 10.58 -14.85
N PHE A 144 -7.42 9.80 -15.31
CA PHE A 144 -6.08 9.70 -14.72
C PHE A 144 -5.33 11.02 -14.87
N LEU A 145 -5.28 11.58 -16.07
CA LEU A 145 -4.58 12.83 -16.38
C LEU A 145 -5.15 14.01 -15.61
N GLU A 146 -6.49 14.12 -15.51
CA GLU A 146 -7.14 15.15 -14.71
C GLU A 146 -6.82 15.01 -13.22
N ARG A 147 -6.74 13.79 -12.71
CA ARG A 147 -6.33 13.53 -11.32
C ARG A 147 -4.90 13.99 -11.09
N VAL A 148 -3.96 13.65 -11.98
CA VAL A 148 -2.57 14.08 -11.90
C VAL A 148 -2.51 15.61 -11.82
N ARG A 149 -3.19 16.32 -12.72
CA ARG A 149 -3.17 17.80 -12.76
C ARG A 149 -3.75 18.48 -11.52
N ARG A 150 -4.66 17.83 -10.79
CA ARG A 150 -5.19 18.38 -9.52
C ARG A 150 -4.11 18.51 -8.44
N PHE A 151 -3.06 17.69 -8.50
CA PHE A 151 -1.97 17.72 -7.53
C PHE A 151 -0.83 18.67 -7.91
N GLN A 152 -0.87 19.30 -9.10
CA GLN A 152 0.18 20.21 -9.60
C GLN A 152 0.60 21.29 -8.59
N ALA A 153 -0.37 21.88 -7.86
CA ALA A 153 -0.08 22.93 -6.87
C ALA A 153 0.65 22.42 -5.61
N HIS A 154 0.75 21.10 -5.44
CA HIS A 154 1.34 20.44 -4.27
C HIS A 154 2.64 19.69 -4.62
N GLU A 155 3.08 19.75 -5.87
CA GLU A 155 4.30 19.09 -6.31
C GLU A 155 5.55 19.85 -5.92
N LEU A 156 6.58 19.10 -5.66
CA LEU A 156 7.92 19.60 -5.40
C LEU A 156 8.82 19.35 -6.61
N PRO A 157 10.00 19.99 -6.68
CA PRO A 157 11.03 19.62 -7.65
C PRO A 157 11.36 18.12 -7.58
N GLU A 158 11.67 17.51 -8.73
CA GLU A 158 11.89 16.05 -8.84
C GLU A 158 12.87 15.49 -7.80
N GLU A 159 13.97 16.22 -7.54
CA GLU A 159 14.97 15.81 -6.54
C GLU A 159 14.35 15.72 -5.11
N GLN A 160 13.45 16.64 -4.79
CA GLN A 160 12.77 16.66 -3.49
C GLN A 160 11.72 15.56 -3.41
N GLU A 161 10.94 15.33 -4.48
CA GLU A 161 10.00 14.21 -4.56
C GLU A 161 10.72 12.87 -4.37
N ALA A 162 11.90 12.69 -4.98
CA ALA A 162 12.72 11.50 -4.80
C ALA A 162 13.16 11.32 -3.34
N ILE A 163 13.57 12.40 -2.66
CA ILE A 163 13.93 12.36 -1.23
C ILE A 163 12.71 11.99 -0.37
N PHE A 164 11.53 12.57 -0.64
CA PHE A 164 10.31 12.24 0.09
C PHE A 164 9.87 10.80 -0.15
N LEU A 165 10.00 10.29 -1.38
CA LEU A 165 9.73 8.89 -1.70
C LEU A 165 10.65 7.96 -0.90
N ASP A 166 11.96 8.22 -0.86
CA ASP A 166 12.90 7.43 -0.04
C ASP A 166 12.58 7.50 1.45
N LYS A 167 12.21 8.68 1.92
CA LYS A 167 11.86 8.88 3.32
C LYS A 167 10.51 8.27 3.70
N SER A 168 9.61 8.01 2.77
CA SER A 168 8.30 7.42 3.07
C SER A 168 8.42 6.10 3.82
N VAL A 169 9.40 5.26 3.46
CA VAL A 169 9.68 3.97 4.10
C VAL A 169 10.16 4.12 5.53
N THR A 170 11.07 5.07 5.78
CA THR A 170 11.74 5.26 7.09
C THR A 170 11.11 6.34 7.98
N SER A 171 10.14 7.10 7.47
CA SER A 171 9.39 8.11 8.22
C SER A 171 7.96 7.64 8.52
N GLY A 172 6.97 8.15 7.82
CA GLY A 172 5.55 7.83 8.07
C GLY A 172 5.24 6.34 8.00
N GLY A 173 5.86 5.59 7.07
CA GLY A 173 5.71 4.14 6.95
C GLY A 173 6.23 3.39 8.18
N ALA A 174 7.43 3.77 8.66
CA ALA A 174 8.03 3.15 9.85
C ALA A 174 7.21 3.41 11.12
N TRP A 175 6.75 4.65 11.33
CA TRP A 175 5.93 4.99 12.49
C TRP A 175 4.56 4.30 12.47
N ARG A 176 3.95 4.17 11.29
CA ARG A 176 2.70 3.42 11.14
C ARG A 176 2.89 1.95 11.50
N ARG A 177 3.94 1.31 10.97
CA ARG A 177 4.27 -0.08 11.32
C ARG A 177 4.47 -0.25 12.81
N LEU A 178 5.27 0.63 13.44
CA LEU A 178 5.50 0.57 14.89
C LEU A 178 4.17 0.66 15.66
N TYR A 179 3.29 1.58 15.27
CA TYR A 179 1.97 1.70 15.89
C TYR A 179 1.14 0.42 15.71
N ASP A 180 1.09 -0.13 14.50
CA ASP A 180 0.31 -1.33 14.19
C ASP A 180 0.84 -2.54 14.95
N GLU A 181 2.17 -2.72 15.01
CA GLU A 181 2.82 -3.80 15.77
C GLU A 181 2.55 -3.68 17.26
N GLN A 182 2.71 -2.50 17.85
CA GLN A 182 2.46 -2.26 19.26
C GLN A 182 0.98 -2.48 19.60
N SER A 183 0.05 -1.92 18.82
CA SER A 183 -1.38 -2.10 19.02
C SER A 183 -1.81 -3.56 18.92
N ALA A 184 -1.24 -4.33 17.97
CA ALA A 184 -1.52 -5.75 17.83
C ALA A 184 -0.95 -6.60 18.99
N ALA A 185 0.08 -6.10 19.68
CA ALA A 185 0.70 -6.78 20.82
C ALA A 185 -0.01 -6.48 22.16
N LEU A 186 -0.81 -5.42 22.25
CA LEU A 186 -1.50 -5.04 23.48
C LEU A 186 -2.46 -6.15 23.93
N VAL A 187 -2.41 -6.44 25.23
CA VAL A 187 -3.31 -7.38 25.92
C VAL A 187 -3.87 -6.66 27.13
N TYR A 188 -5.17 -6.61 27.23
CA TYR A 188 -5.92 -6.01 28.31
C TYR A 188 -6.55 -7.09 29.19
N THR A 189 -6.61 -6.90 30.51
CA THR A 189 -7.14 -7.91 31.43
C THR A 189 -8.35 -7.37 32.18
N VAL A 190 -9.54 -7.87 31.86
CA VAL A 190 -10.79 -7.56 32.59
C VAL A 190 -11.32 -8.80 33.28
N ASP A 191 -11.47 -8.74 34.60
CA ASP A 191 -11.94 -9.86 35.46
C ASP A 191 -11.14 -11.17 35.24
N GLY A 192 -9.81 -11.07 35.02
CA GLY A 192 -8.91 -12.21 34.82
C GLY A 192 -8.99 -12.84 33.42
N LYS A 193 -9.70 -12.23 32.50
CA LYS A 193 -9.77 -12.62 31.08
C LYS A 193 -9.03 -11.65 30.22
N GLU A 194 -8.22 -12.16 29.28
CA GLU A 194 -7.46 -11.37 28.33
C GLU A 194 -8.29 -10.98 27.10
N TYR A 195 -8.10 -9.76 26.66
CA TYR A 195 -8.74 -9.15 25.50
C TYR A 195 -7.72 -8.43 24.63
N ASN A 196 -7.88 -8.46 23.32
CA ASN A 196 -7.15 -7.54 22.41
C ASN A 196 -7.90 -6.20 22.31
N ASP A 197 -7.30 -5.24 21.60
CA ASP A 197 -7.83 -3.89 21.43
C ASP A 197 -9.27 -3.86 20.90
N ALA A 198 -9.58 -4.65 19.87
CA ALA A 198 -10.93 -4.73 19.31
C ALA A 198 -11.94 -5.38 20.28
N GLU A 199 -11.51 -6.37 21.03
CA GLU A 199 -12.36 -7.08 21.99
C GLU A 199 -12.67 -6.21 23.20
N ILE A 200 -11.69 -5.48 23.75
CA ILE A 200 -11.94 -4.58 24.88
C ILE A 200 -12.79 -3.38 24.44
N SER A 201 -12.54 -2.83 23.25
CA SER A 201 -13.37 -1.76 22.67
C SER A 201 -14.84 -2.18 22.53
N LYS A 202 -15.11 -3.46 22.23
CA LYS A 202 -16.47 -4.00 22.21
C LYS A 202 -17.11 -4.01 23.60
N LEU A 203 -16.33 -4.25 24.68
CA LEU A 203 -16.85 -4.21 26.05
C LEU A 203 -17.30 -2.80 26.47
N LEU A 204 -16.74 -1.74 25.86
CA LEU A 204 -17.24 -0.38 26.09
C LEU A 204 -18.67 -0.14 25.60
N GLN A 205 -19.19 -1.03 24.76
CA GLN A 205 -20.57 -1.02 24.24
C GLN A 205 -21.47 -2.05 24.93
N ASP A 206 -21.01 -2.72 25.99
CA ASP A 206 -21.80 -3.71 26.72
C ASP A 206 -23.03 -3.06 27.34
N LYS A 207 -24.13 -3.85 27.51
CA LYS A 207 -25.36 -3.39 28.10
C LYS A 207 -25.19 -3.11 29.60
N ASP A 208 -24.31 -3.87 30.29
CA ASP A 208 -23.99 -3.68 31.71
C ASP A 208 -23.00 -2.50 31.89
N PRO A 209 -23.39 -1.45 32.62
CA PRO A 209 -22.54 -0.30 32.91
C PRO A 209 -21.26 -0.67 33.69
N LEU A 210 -21.31 -1.72 34.54
CA LEU A 210 -20.13 -2.16 35.29
C LEU A 210 -19.07 -2.80 34.37
N VAL A 211 -19.51 -3.51 33.34
CA VAL A 211 -18.59 -4.07 32.34
C VAL A 211 -17.92 -2.94 31.53
N ARG A 212 -18.70 -1.92 31.13
CA ARG A 212 -18.16 -0.75 30.42
C ARG A 212 -17.15 0.02 31.28
N GLU A 213 -17.47 0.21 32.58
CA GLU A 213 -16.56 0.91 33.51
C GLU A 213 -15.24 0.18 33.68
N LYS A 214 -15.27 -1.16 33.84
CA LYS A 214 -14.05 -1.96 33.98
C LYS A 214 -13.20 -1.89 32.70
N ALA A 215 -13.83 -2.06 31.54
CA ALA A 215 -13.13 -1.94 30.26
C ALA A 215 -12.50 -0.54 30.06
N GLY A 216 -13.22 0.52 30.44
CA GLY A 216 -12.70 1.88 30.37
C GLY A 216 -11.53 2.15 31.32
N LYS A 217 -11.51 1.52 32.49
CA LYS A 217 -10.38 1.62 33.43
C LYS A 217 -9.13 0.92 32.93
N GLU A 218 -9.27 -0.16 32.21
CA GLU A 218 -8.14 -0.94 31.68
C GLU A 218 -7.53 -0.31 30.42
N LEU A 219 -8.31 0.52 29.71
CA LEU A 219 -7.85 1.26 28.53
C LEU A 219 -7.09 2.56 28.85
N ASN A 220 -7.18 3.06 30.09
CA ASN A 220 -6.51 4.27 30.57
C ASN A 220 -5.23 3.95 31.36
#